data_b138741a7f81a4eddbe6f47d3e803aa5
#
_entry.id   b138741a7f81a4eddbe6f47d3e803aa5
#
_cell.length_a   1.000
_cell.length_b   1.000
_cell.length_c   1.000
_cell.angle_alpha   90.00
_cell.angle_beta   90.00
_cell.angle_gamma   90.00
#
_symmetry.space_group_name_H-M   'P 1'
#
loop_
_entity.id
_entity.type
_entity.pdbx_description
1 polymer ?
#
loop_
_entity_poly.entity_id
_entity_poly.type
_entity_poly.pdbx_seq_one_letter_code
_entity_poly.pdbx_strand_id
1 'polypeptide(L)'
;MKAFDTFDANLRKNLLMLFAAGLFFWSGLASLLPTLPLYIEHIGASKQEIGIVMGSFAIGMLLCRPSMGALADIRGRKIVLLIGMSAAAIAPLGYLCVKSIIPLMVIRAFHGISIAAFATAYIALVSDLAPEHRRGEVVGYMSLVNPLGVGIGPAIGGFLQASAGYTPLFLSSAALCSLGLLCIIPIINPPIATKPTNSKNDNFWQILTSHRVRIPAIVLLLSGLTLGSLHTFISLFIKSTGVDLNPGLFFTAAAVSSFSCRLFTGKASDRYGRGLFVTMSLIAYTFSVICIWQANNSFMFLLGAFMEGAASGTLIPMISVLMTDRALPYERGRIFGASLMGFDIGLAIAGPIFGTFAETLGYRNMFGLTTGLTVIAMIIFLTQSSRNIPQSLRFALGRTEDIYAVK
;
A
#
# COMPACT_ATOMS: atom_id res chain seq x y z
N MET A 1 -1.03 -24.60 -5.15
CA MET A 1 -2.48 -24.89 -5.23
C MET A 1 -2.89 -26.20 -4.55
N LYS A 2 -1.97 -27.12 -4.28
CA LYS A 2 -2.24 -28.35 -3.49
C LYS A 2 -2.84 -28.09 -2.08
N ALA A 3 -2.63 -26.90 -1.51
CA ALA A 3 -3.19 -26.52 -0.21
C ALA A 3 -4.73 -26.46 -0.17
N PHE A 4 -5.39 -26.26 -1.31
CA PHE A 4 -6.86 -26.17 -1.40
C PHE A 4 -7.53 -27.47 -1.85
N ASP A 5 -6.76 -28.51 -2.19
CA ASP A 5 -7.31 -29.78 -2.71
C ASP A 5 -8.08 -30.57 -1.62
N THR A 6 -7.85 -30.27 -0.34
CA THR A 6 -8.53 -30.89 0.81
C THR A 6 -9.81 -30.17 1.25
N PHE A 7 -10.17 -29.03 0.60
CA PHE A 7 -11.36 -28.29 0.94
C PHE A 7 -12.59 -28.77 0.14
N ASP A 8 -13.77 -28.57 0.72
CA ASP A 8 -15.03 -28.77 0.00
C ASP A 8 -15.06 -28.00 -1.31
N ALA A 9 -15.70 -28.57 -2.36
CA ALA A 9 -15.70 -28.02 -3.70
C ALA A 9 -16.24 -26.57 -3.77
N ASN A 10 -17.25 -26.24 -2.95
CA ASN A 10 -17.81 -24.89 -2.90
C ASN A 10 -16.84 -23.87 -2.26
N LEU A 11 -16.20 -24.26 -1.16
CA LEU A 11 -15.18 -23.41 -0.52
C LEU A 11 -13.99 -23.17 -1.43
N ARG A 12 -13.49 -24.25 -2.07
CA ARG A 12 -12.41 -24.16 -3.06
C ARG A 12 -12.75 -23.22 -4.19
N LYS A 13 -13.97 -23.33 -4.76
CA LYS A 13 -14.46 -22.44 -5.83
C LYS A 13 -14.49 -20.98 -5.34
N ASN A 14 -15.05 -20.70 -4.17
CA ASN A 14 -15.10 -19.35 -3.60
C ASN A 14 -13.70 -18.75 -3.40
N LEU A 15 -12.74 -19.52 -2.87
CA LEU A 15 -11.37 -19.05 -2.64
C LEU A 15 -10.63 -18.80 -3.96
N LEU A 16 -10.80 -19.66 -4.96
CA LEU A 16 -10.20 -19.47 -6.29
C LEU A 16 -10.76 -18.23 -7.00
N MET A 17 -12.09 -18.03 -6.94
CA MET A 17 -12.73 -16.82 -7.49
C MET A 17 -12.28 -15.55 -6.77
N LEU A 18 -12.14 -15.58 -5.44
CA LEU A 18 -11.60 -14.47 -4.67
C LEU A 18 -10.13 -14.20 -5.01
N PHE A 19 -9.33 -15.24 -5.18
CA PHE A 19 -7.93 -15.08 -5.58
C PHE A 19 -7.80 -14.41 -6.95
N ALA A 20 -8.60 -14.89 -7.93
CA ALA A 20 -8.64 -14.28 -9.26
C ALA A 20 -9.12 -12.82 -9.21
N ALA A 21 -10.20 -12.54 -8.45
CA ALA A 21 -10.69 -11.18 -8.25
C ALA A 21 -9.63 -10.26 -7.64
N GLY A 22 -8.92 -10.74 -6.62
CA GLY A 22 -7.82 -9.98 -5.99
C GLY A 22 -6.66 -9.71 -6.94
N LEU A 23 -6.27 -10.72 -7.73
CA LEU A 23 -5.21 -10.58 -8.72
C LEU A 23 -5.60 -9.56 -9.81
N PHE A 24 -6.81 -9.65 -10.36
CA PHE A 24 -7.33 -8.70 -11.34
C PHE A 24 -7.42 -7.28 -10.77
N PHE A 25 -7.91 -7.13 -9.53
CA PHE A 25 -7.98 -5.83 -8.85
C PHE A 25 -6.61 -5.16 -8.74
N TRP A 26 -5.64 -5.86 -8.16
CA TRP A 26 -4.32 -5.30 -7.94
C TRP A 26 -3.54 -5.09 -9.23
N SER A 27 -3.70 -5.98 -10.22
CA SER A 27 -3.07 -5.79 -11.54
C SER A 27 -3.66 -4.61 -12.28
N GLY A 28 -5.00 -4.48 -12.31
CA GLY A 28 -5.67 -3.36 -12.97
C GLY A 28 -5.32 -2.02 -12.32
N LEU A 29 -5.41 -1.93 -10.98
CA LEU A 29 -5.07 -0.71 -10.25
C LEU A 29 -3.58 -0.34 -10.42
N ALA A 30 -2.69 -1.31 -10.26
CA ALA A 30 -1.25 -1.08 -10.31
C ALA A 30 -0.72 -0.78 -11.71
N SER A 31 -1.42 -1.18 -12.78
CA SER A 31 -1.06 -0.82 -14.15
C SER A 31 -1.02 0.71 -14.37
N LEU A 32 -1.77 1.44 -13.56
CA LEU A 32 -1.85 2.90 -13.63
C LEU A 32 -0.76 3.61 -12.82
N LEU A 33 -0.03 2.91 -11.94
CA LEU A 33 1.01 3.53 -11.10
C LEU A 33 2.11 4.21 -11.94
N PRO A 34 2.74 3.54 -12.93
CA PRO A 34 3.78 4.18 -13.73
C PRO A 34 3.25 5.16 -14.76
N THR A 35 1.99 5.07 -15.14
CA THR A 35 1.48 5.65 -16.39
C THR A 35 0.54 6.83 -16.18
N LEU A 36 -0.22 6.85 -15.08
CA LEU A 36 -1.16 7.93 -14.81
C LEU A 36 -0.48 9.30 -14.57
N PRO A 37 0.63 9.42 -13.83
CA PRO A 37 1.35 10.68 -13.73
C PRO A 37 1.82 11.20 -15.09
N LEU A 38 2.29 10.30 -15.98
CA LEU A 38 2.69 10.63 -17.34
C LEU A 38 1.50 11.10 -18.20
N TYR A 39 0.31 10.52 -18.01
CA TYR A 39 -0.91 10.97 -18.67
C TYR A 39 -1.30 12.37 -18.22
N ILE A 40 -1.25 12.65 -16.92
CA ILE A 40 -1.60 13.96 -16.35
C ILE A 40 -0.61 15.04 -16.87
N GLU A 41 0.69 14.71 -16.95
CA GLU A 41 1.68 15.56 -17.61
C GLU A 41 1.36 15.78 -19.10
N HIS A 42 0.99 14.71 -19.81
CA HIS A 42 0.68 14.76 -21.25
C HIS A 42 -0.49 15.70 -21.59
N ILE A 43 -1.47 15.83 -20.71
CA ILE A 43 -2.59 16.77 -20.88
C ILE A 43 -2.26 18.21 -20.44
N GLY A 44 -0.99 18.51 -20.09
CA GLY A 44 -0.48 19.85 -19.82
C GLY A 44 -0.51 20.28 -18.36
N ALA A 45 -0.68 19.36 -17.39
CA ALA A 45 -0.64 19.69 -15.97
C ALA A 45 0.78 20.06 -15.51
N SER A 46 0.87 21.03 -14.61
CA SER A 46 2.07 21.35 -13.86
C SER A 46 2.44 20.20 -12.89
N LYS A 47 3.68 20.17 -12.40
CA LYS A 47 4.11 19.15 -11.44
C LYS A 47 3.32 19.20 -10.13
N GLN A 48 2.94 20.41 -9.71
CA GLN A 48 2.09 20.61 -8.54
C GLN A 48 0.68 20.01 -8.76
N GLU A 49 0.06 20.29 -9.91
CA GLU A 49 -1.25 19.74 -10.26
C GLU A 49 -1.22 18.21 -10.35
N ILE A 50 -0.16 17.63 -10.95
CA ILE A 50 0.04 16.17 -10.93
C ILE A 50 0.03 15.64 -9.50
N GLY A 51 0.78 16.29 -8.61
CA GLY A 51 0.82 15.92 -7.19
C GLY A 51 -0.55 15.96 -6.52
N ILE A 52 -1.34 17.03 -6.78
CA ILE A 52 -2.68 17.20 -6.23
C ILE A 52 -3.64 16.12 -6.75
N VAL A 53 -3.64 15.86 -8.06
CA VAL A 53 -4.49 14.82 -8.67
C VAL A 53 -4.12 13.44 -8.11
N MET A 54 -2.83 13.12 -8.03
CA MET A 54 -2.39 11.83 -7.47
C MET A 54 -2.75 11.68 -5.99
N GLY A 55 -2.60 12.75 -5.19
CA GLY A 55 -2.98 12.77 -3.77
C GLY A 55 -4.49 12.64 -3.53
N SER A 56 -5.33 13.11 -4.46
CA SER A 56 -6.80 13.02 -4.37
C SER A 56 -7.29 11.57 -4.20
N PHE A 57 -6.56 10.59 -4.73
CA PHE A 57 -6.85 9.16 -4.53
C PHE A 57 -6.86 8.78 -3.04
N ALA A 58 -5.84 9.19 -2.31
CA ALA A 58 -5.74 8.86 -0.89
C ALA A 58 -6.76 9.63 -0.05
N ILE A 59 -7.17 10.83 -0.48
CA ILE A 59 -8.27 11.56 0.17
C ILE A 59 -9.57 10.75 0.05
N GLY A 60 -9.92 10.30 -1.17
CA GLY A 60 -11.11 9.46 -1.38
C GLY A 60 -11.05 8.15 -0.57
N MET A 61 -9.88 7.51 -0.51
CA MET A 61 -9.64 6.32 0.29
C MET A 61 -9.86 6.59 1.80
N LEU A 62 -9.27 7.63 2.36
CA LEU A 62 -9.35 7.96 3.78
C LEU A 62 -10.79 8.30 4.21
N LEU A 63 -11.49 9.13 3.44
CA LEU A 63 -12.86 9.54 3.75
C LEU A 63 -13.85 8.37 3.68
N CYS A 64 -13.67 7.44 2.75
CA CYS A 64 -14.60 6.33 2.56
C CYS A 64 -14.29 5.10 3.42
N ARG A 65 -13.06 4.93 3.92
CA ARG A 65 -12.65 3.73 4.67
C ARG A 65 -13.55 3.41 5.89
N PRO A 66 -13.92 4.38 6.76
CA PRO A 66 -14.81 4.10 7.90
C PRO A 66 -16.20 3.64 7.46
N SER A 67 -16.76 4.30 6.44
CA SER A 67 -18.08 3.96 5.88
C SER A 67 -18.10 2.58 5.25
N MET A 68 -17.03 2.19 4.54
CA MET A 68 -16.88 0.85 3.96
C MET A 68 -16.75 -0.23 5.04
N GLY A 69 -16.05 0.06 6.13
CA GLY A 69 -15.99 -0.84 7.29
C GLY A 69 -17.36 -1.06 7.92
N ALA A 70 -18.07 0.02 8.23
CA ALA A 70 -19.44 -0.06 8.78
C ALA A 70 -20.41 -0.80 7.83
N LEU A 71 -20.34 -0.51 6.54
CA LEU A 71 -21.18 -1.20 5.54
C LEU A 71 -20.87 -2.70 5.46
N ALA A 72 -19.60 -3.07 5.58
CA ALA A 72 -19.17 -4.48 5.59
C ALA A 72 -19.70 -5.24 6.80
N ASP A 73 -19.82 -4.57 7.94
CA ASP A 73 -20.38 -5.17 9.17
C ASP A 73 -21.92 -5.27 9.13
N ILE A 74 -22.62 -4.33 8.45
CA ILE A 74 -24.08 -4.28 8.39
C ILE A 74 -24.64 -5.12 7.23
N ARG A 75 -24.07 -4.99 6.02
CA ARG A 75 -24.60 -5.61 4.79
C ARG A 75 -23.74 -6.77 4.26
N GLY A 76 -22.62 -7.06 4.91
CA GLY A 76 -21.72 -8.14 4.54
C GLY A 76 -20.57 -7.72 3.64
N ARG A 77 -19.53 -8.52 3.66
CA ARG A 77 -18.24 -8.24 2.98
C ARG A 77 -18.36 -8.18 1.47
N LYS A 78 -19.22 -9.05 0.87
CA LYS A 78 -19.39 -9.16 -0.58
C LYS A 78 -19.87 -7.85 -1.22
N ILE A 79 -20.83 -7.15 -0.61
CA ILE A 79 -21.36 -5.89 -1.13
C ILE A 79 -20.27 -4.84 -1.21
N VAL A 80 -19.43 -4.74 -0.17
CA VAL A 80 -18.32 -3.80 -0.13
C VAL A 80 -17.26 -4.12 -1.19
N LEU A 81 -16.97 -5.43 -1.42
CA LEU A 81 -16.10 -5.84 -2.51
C LEU A 81 -16.65 -5.47 -3.89
N LEU A 82 -17.97 -5.63 -4.10
CA LEU A 82 -18.61 -5.21 -5.35
C LEU A 82 -18.47 -3.71 -5.58
N ILE A 83 -18.69 -2.88 -4.55
CA ILE A 83 -18.50 -1.42 -4.62
C ILE A 83 -17.06 -1.07 -4.98
N GLY A 84 -16.08 -1.68 -4.29
CA GLY A 84 -14.66 -1.41 -4.54
C GLY A 84 -14.23 -1.80 -5.94
N MET A 85 -14.68 -2.96 -6.41
CA MET A 85 -14.35 -3.46 -7.75
C MET A 85 -15.05 -2.64 -8.84
N SER A 86 -16.30 -2.22 -8.62
CA SER A 86 -17.01 -1.33 -9.55
C SER A 86 -16.31 0.02 -9.67
N ALA A 87 -15.88 0.61 -8.55
CA ALA A 87 -15.12 1.85 -8.58
C ALA A 87 -13.79 1.71 -9.34
N ALA A 88 -13.08 0.57 -9.15
CA ALA A 88 -11.85 0.27 -9.87
C ALA A 88 -12.06 0.06 -11.38
N ALA A 89 -13.21 -0.49 -11.78
CA ALA A 89 -13.54 -0.70 -13.20
C ALA A 89 -14.00 0.59 -13.90
N ILE A 90 -14.75 1.44 -13.20
CA ILE A 90 -15.34 2.66 -13.77
C ILE A 90 -14.32 3.80 -13.87
N ALA A 91 -13.47 3.98 -12.84
CA ALA A 91 -12.55 5.13 -12.79
C ALA A 91 -11.60 5.23 -14.00
N PRO A 92 -11.00 4.14 -14.52
CA PRO A 92 -10.15 4.23 -15.72
C PRO A 92 -10.91 4.70 -16.96
N LEU A 93 -12.19 4.36 -17.08
CA LEU A 93 -13.05 4.87 -18.17
C LEU A 93 -13.29 6.39 -18.02
N GLY A 94 -13.43 6.87 -16.78
CA GLY A 94 -13.53 8.28 -16.49
C GLY A 94 -12.28 9.07 -16.94
N TYR A 95 -11.09 8.52 -16.81
CA TYR A 95 -9.86 9.17 -17.29
C TYR A 95 -9.83 9.36 -18.80
N LEU A 96 -10.50 8.50 -19.59
CA LEU A 96 -10.64 8.68 -21.04
C LEU A 96 -11.53 9.88 -21.41
N CYS A 97 -12.54 10.15 -20.58
CA CYS A 97 -13.57 11.17 -20.88
C CYS A 97 -13.14 12.59 -20.48
N VAL A 98 -12.09 12.75 -19.66
CA VAL A 98 -11.78 14.02 -19.02
C VAL A 98 -10.32 14.41 -19.26
N LYS A 99 -10.12 15.68 -19.70
CA LYS A 99 -8.80 16.26 -19.98
C LYS A 99 -8.48 17.51 -19.13
N SER A 100 -9.28 17.79 -18.10
CA SER A 100 -9.08 18.94 -17.21
C SER A 100 -8.82 18.49 -15.77
N ILE A 101 -8.06 19.29 -15.02
CA ILE A 101 -7.47 18.91 -13.73
C ILE A 101 -8.55 18.66 -12.66
N ILE A 102 -9.53 19.57 -12.50
CA ILE A 102 -10.55 19.45 -11.45
C ILE A 102 -11.39 18.18 -11.59
N PRO A 103 -11.97 17.86 -12.75
CA PRO A 103 -12.67 16.59 -12.91
C PRO A 103 -11.77 15.35 -12.75
N LEU A 104 -10.49 15.42 -13.14
CA LEU A 104 -9.54 14.33 -12.87
C LEU A 104 -9.32 14.11 -11.38
N MET A 105 -9.24 15.16 -10.56
CA MET A 105 -9.18 15.06 -9.10
C MET A 105 -10.41 14.33 -8.54
N VAL A 106 -11.61 14.66 -9.04
CA VAL A 106 -12.86 14.00 -8.60
C VAL A 106 -12.85 12.50 -8.96
N ILE A 107 -12.50 12.18 -10.22
CA ILE A 107 -12.39 10.79 -10.66
C ILE A 107 -11.32 10.05 -9.87
N ARG A 108 -10.20 10.71 -9.56
CA ARG A 108 -9.13 10.11 -8.78
C ARG A 108 -9.54 9.85 -7.33
N ALA A 109 -10.28 10.78 -6.70
CA ALA A 109 -10.86 10.58 -5.37
C ALA A 109 -11.91 9.45 -5.39
N PHE A 110 -12.77 9.39 -6.41
CA PHE A 110 -13.70 8.28 -6.63
C PHE A 110 -12.95 6.94 -6.76
N HIS A 111 -11.85 6.92 -7.53
CA HIS A 111 -11.02 5.72 -7.66
C HIS A 111 -10.42 5.27 -6.32
N GLY A 112 -10.15 6.20 -5.38
CA GLY A 112 -9.69 5.88 -4.02
C GLY A 112 -10.67 5.03 -3.21
N ILE A 113 -11.99 5.13 -3.50
CA ILE A 113 -13.02 4.28 -2.88
C ILE A 113 -12.74 2.80 -3.14
N SER A 114 -12.13 2.46 -4.27
CA SER A 114 -11.81 1.08 -4.65
C SER A 114 -10.92 0.41 -3.62
N ILE A 115 -9.82 1.05 -3.19
CA ILE A 115 -8.95 0.49 -2.13
C ILE A 115 -9.63 0.55 -0.77
N ALA A 116 -10.35 1.63 -0.44
CA ALA A 116 -11.07 1.73 0.82
C ALA A 116 -12.03 0.54 1.02
N ALA A 117 -12.75 0.16 0.00
CA ALA A 117 -13.69 -0.94 0.01
C ALA A 117 -13.00 -2.31 -0.10
N PHE A 118 -12.14 -2.48 -1.11
CA PHE A 118 -11.52 -3.78 -1.39
C PHE A 118 -10.60 -4.25 -0.26
N ALA A 119 -9.68 -3.40 0.20
CA ALA A 119 -8.76 -3.76 1.27
C ALA A 119 -9.48 -4.07 2.60
N THR A 120 -10.57 -3.36 2.88
CA THR A 120 -11.37 -3.58 4.10
C THR A 120 -12.12 -4.92 4.04
N ALA A 121 -12.70 -5.27 2.91
CA ALA A 121 -13.61 -6.41 2.81
C ALA A 121 -12.92 -7.71 2.35
N TYR A 122 -11.83 -7.64 1.58
CA TYR A 122 -11.21 -8.81 0.96
C TYR A 122 -10.68 -9.81 1.99
N ILE A 123 -9.78 -9.38 2.85
CA ILE A 123 -9.18 -10.25 3.87
C ILE A 123 -10.22 -10.68 4.92
N ALA A 124 -11.18 -9.80 5.23
CA ALA A 124 -12.28 -10.15 6.12
C ALA A 124 -13.14 -11.28 5.54
N LEU A 125 -13.55 -11.20 4.26
CA LEU A 125 -14.31 -12.26 3.60
C LEU A 125 -13.52 -13.56 3.51
N VAL A 126 -12.24 -13.50 3.18
CA VAL A 126 -11.35 -14.67 3.18
C VAL A 126 -11.31 -15.32 4.57
N SER A 127 -11.18 -14.51 5.63
CA SER A 127 -11.16 -14.99 7.01
C SER A 127 -12.50 -15.60 7.46
N ASP A 128 -13.62 -15.02 7.00
CA ASP A 128 -14.95 -15.52 7.31
C ASP A 128 -15.27 -16.85 6.59
N LEU A 129 -14.72 -17.07 5.39
CA LEU A 129 -14.85 -18.31 4.63
C LEU A 129 -13.88 -19.41 5.07
N ALA A 130 -12.73 -19.05 5.63
CA ALA A 130 -11.68 -20.00 5.98
C ALA A 130 -12.03 -20.86 7.19
N PRO A 131 -11.78 -22.18 7.18
CA PRO A 131 -11.91 -23.03 8.35
C PRO A 131 -11.04 -22.52 9.50
N GLU A 132 -11.58 -22.54 10.75
CA GLU A 132 -10.89 -21.96 11.92
C GLU A 132 -9.46 -22.49 12.11
N HIS A 133 -9.29 -23.80 11.97
CA HIS A 133 -7.99 -24.48 12.18
C HIS A 133 -6.95 -24.20 11.08
N ARG A 134 -7.36 -23.62 9.92
CA ARG A 134 -6.47 -23.29 8.78
C ARG A 134 -6.57 -21.83 8.33
N ARG A 135 -7.25 -20.97 9.12
CA ARG A 135 -7.51 -19.57 8.77
C ARG A 135 -6.25 -18.80 8.44
N GLY A 136 -5.19 -18.96 9.25
CA GLY A 136 -3.91 -18.29 9.01
C GLY A 136 -3.24 -18.70 7.70
N GLU A 137 -3.30 -20.00 7.36
CA GLU A 137 -2.76 -20.52 6.10
C GLU A 137 -3.51 -19.95 4.89
N VAL A 138 -4.85 -20.00 4.92
CA VAL A 138 -5.70 -19.49 3.84
C VAL A 138 -5.49 -17.98 3.65
N VAL A 139 -5.53 -17.19 4.73
CA VAL A 139 -5.29 -15.74 4.67
C VAL A 139 -3.89 -15.44 4.13
N GLY A 140 -2.88 -16.23 4.53
CA GLY A 140 -1.52 -16.10 4.00
C GLY A 140 -1.45 -16.27 2.49
N TYR A 141 -2.01 -17.36 1.95
CA TYR A 141 -2.06 -17.59 0.50
C TYR A 141 -2.86 -16.53 -0.23
N MET A 142 -4.01 -16.14 0.29
CA MET A 142 -4.89 -15.16 -0.34
C MET A 142 -4.30 -13.75 -0.35
N SER A 143 -3.44 -13.41 0.61
CA SER A 143 -2.75 -12.11 0.63
C SER A 143 -1.68 -11.96 -0.45
N LEU A 144 -1.25 -13.06 -1.10
CA LEU A 144 -0.29 -13.01 -2.22
C LEU A 144 -0.82 -12.30 -3.46
N VAL A 145 -2.13 -12.11 -3.60
CA VAL A 145 -2.72 -11.39 -4.74
C VAL A 145 -2.20 -9.95 -4.84
N ASN A 146 -1.91 -9.31 -3.70
CA ASN A 146 -1.39 -7.94 -3.70
C ASN A 146 0.01 -7.86 -4.31
N PRO A 147 1.07 -8.54 -3.79
CA PRO A 147 2.40 -8.44 -4.38
C PRO A 147 2.46 -9.01 -5.80
N LEU A 148 1.66 -10.02 -6.13
CA LEU A 148 1.60 -10.55 -7.50
C LEU A 148 0.98 -9.53 -8.46
N GLY A 149 -0.15 -8.94 -8.09
CA GLY A 149 -0.83 -7.93 -8.92
C GLY A 149 -0.01 -6.66 -9.09
N VAL A 150 0.61 -6.18 -8.00
CA VAL A 150 1.50 -5.01 -8.04
C VAL A 150 2.80 -5.31 -8.81
N GLY A 151 3.23 -6.57 -8.89
CA GLY A 151 4.38 -6.97 -9.71
C GLY A 151 4.06 -7.03 -11.21
N ILE A 152 2.89 -7.55 -11.57
CA ILE A 152 2.48 -7.76 -12.97
C ILE A 152 1.87 -6.48 -13.58
N GLY A 153 1.03 -5.77 -12.83
CA GLY A 153 0.26 -4.62 -13.30
C GLY A 153 1.11 -3.52 -13.93
N PRO A 154 2.12 -2.98 -13.24
CA PRO A 154 2.96 -1.91 -13.77
C PRO A 154 3.74 -2.28 -15.02
N ALA A 155 4.21 -3.54 -15.14
CA ALA A 155 4.84 -4.03 -16.36
C ALA A 155 3.86 -3.99 -17.52
N ILE A 156 2.67 -4.59 -17.37
CA ILE A 156 1.62 -4.55 -18.41
C ILE A 156 1.28 -3.09 -18.74
N GLY A 157 1.04 -2.25 -17.73
CA GLY A 157 0.67 -0.84 -17.91
C GLY A 157 1.73 -0.04 -18.64
N GLY A 158 2.99 -0.15 -18.22
CA GLY A 158 4.10 0.58 -18.82
C GLY A 158 4.39 0.17 -20.28
N PHE A 159 4.39 -1.14 -20.57
CA PHE A 159 4.58 -1.62 -21.94
C PHE A 159 3.38 -1.31 -22.85
N LEU A 160 2.15 -1.46 -22.35
CA LEU A 160 0.95 -1.16 -23.13
C LEU A 160 0.87 0.35 -23.44
N GLN A 161 1.18 1.21 -22.48
CA GLN A 161 1.24 2.65 -22.71
C GLN A 161 2.30 3.03 -23.74
N ALA A 162 3.49 2.41 -23.68
CA ALA A 162 4.58 2.70 -24.61
C ALA A 162 4.29 2.23 -26.06
N SER A 163 3.59 1.09 -26.22
CA SER A 163 3.31 0.51 -27.53
C SER A 163 2.02 0.97 -28.17
N ALA A 164 0.96 1.22 -27.39
CA ALA A 164 -0.38 1.46 -27.87
C ALA A 164 -1.04 2.73 -27.32
N GLY A 165 -0.39 3.43 -26.37
CA GLY A 165 -0.85 4.68 -25.81
C GLY A 165 -1.82 4.53 -24.62
N TYR A 166 -2.44 5.65 -24.22
CA TYR A 166 -3.23 5.73 -22.98
C TYR A 166 -4.61 5.07 -23.10
N THR A 167 -5.27 5.11 -24.27
CA THR A 167 -6.61 4.54 -24.43
C THR A 167 -6.64 3.03 -24.19
N PRO A 168 -5.79 2.20 -24.83
CA PRO A 168 -5.73 0.76 -24.54
C PRO A 168 -5.32 0.46 -23.10
N LEU A 169 -4.44 1.28 -22.50
CA LEU A 169 -4.06 1.15 -21.10
C LEU A 169 -5.28 1.29 -20.17
N PHE A 170 -6.06 2.38 -20.29
CA PHE A 170 -7.23 2.57 -19.43
C PHE A 170 -8.31 1.53 -19.66
N LEU A 171 -8.53 1.13 -20.92
CA LEU A 171 -9.46 0.04 -21.25
C LEU A 171 -9.01 -1.29 -20.66
N SER A 172 -7.72 -1.62 -20.71
CA SER A 172 -7.19 -2.85 -20.11
C SER A 172 -7.32 -2.86 -18.58
N SER A 173 -7.04 -1.72 -17.91
CA SER A 173 -7.25 -1.58 -16.48
C SER A 173 -8.72 -1.77 -16.10
N ALA A 174 -9.64 -1.13 -16.82
CA ALA A 174 -11.08 -1.30 -16.63
C ALA A 174 -11.53 -2.75 -16.88
N ALA A 175 -11.03 -3.40 -17.94
CA ALA A 175 -11.36 -4.78 -18.29
C ALA A 175 -10.89 -5.76 -17.22
N LEU A 176 -9.65 -5.61 -16.71
CA LEU A 176 -9.13 -6.44 -15.61
C LEU A 176 -10.02 -6.31 -14.37
N CYS A 177 -10.35 -5.08 -13.95
CA CYS A 177 -11.23 -4.86 -12.80
C CYS A 177 -12.66 -5.38 -13.05
N SER A 178 -13.17 -5.29 -14.28
CA SER A 178 -14.48 -5.86 -14.66
C SER A 178 -14.48 -7.40 -14.61
N LEU A 179 -13.41 -8.04 -15.05
CA LEU A 179 -13.22 -9.50 -14.88
C LEU A 179 -13.19 -9.89 -13.41
N GLY A 180 -12.50 -9.10 -12.57
CA GLY A 180 -12.51 -9.28 -11.12
C GLY A 180 -13.92 -9.13 -10.53
N LEU A 181 -14.71 -8.15 -11.00
CA LEU A 181 -16.10 -7.98 -10.60
C LEU A 181 -16.94 -9.21 -10.91
N LEU A 182 -16.80 -9.77 -12.12
CA LEU A 182 -17.48 -11.00 -12.52
C LEU A 182 -17.09 -12.20 -11.64
N CYS A 183 -15.84 -12.27 -11.18
CA CYS A 183 -15.40 -13.30 -10.26
C CYS A 183 -16.06 -13.18 -8.86
N ILE A 184 -16.45 -11.97 -8.41
CA ILE A 184 -17.08 -11.77 -7.09
C ILE A 184 -18.56 -12.14 -7.10
N ILE A 185 -19.26 -12.00 -8.23
CA ILE A 185 -20.71 -12.22 -8.33
C ILE A 185 -21.14 -13.61 -7.80
N PRO A 186 -20.51 -14.73 -8.18
CA PRO A 186 -20.92 -16.06 -7.73
C PRO A 186 -20.51 -16.41 -6.30
N ILE A 187 -19.71 -15.60 -5.62
CA ILE A 187 -19.22 -15.90 -4.29
C ILE A 187 -20.35 -15.87 -3.26
N ILE A 188 -20.39 -16.87 -2.42
CA ILE A 188 -21.38 -16.96 -1.33
C ILE A 188 -20.99 -15.98 -0.24
N ASN A 189 -21.95 -15.15 0.21
CA ASN A 189 -21.77 -14.26 1.34
C ASN A 189 -22.05 -15.05 2.63
N PRO A 190 -21.07 -15.26 3.51
CA PRO A 190 -21.32 -15.96 4.77
C PRO A 190 -22.30 -15.16 5.65
N PRO A 191 -23.03 -15.83 6.57
CA PRO A 191 -23.91 -15.15 7.51
C PRO A 191 -23.17 -14.08 8.30
N ILE A 192 -23.80 -12.92 8.48
CA ILE A 192 -23.20 -11.82 9.23
C ILE A 192 -23.23 -12.21 10.72
N ALA A 193 -22.05 -12.41 11.31
CA ALA A 193 -21.95 -12.61 12.75
C ALA A 193 -22.30 -11.29 13.46
N THR A 194 -23.40 -11.28 14.20
CA THR A 194 -23.78 -10.16 15.07
C THR A 194 -22.74 -10.06 16.19
N LYS A 195 -21.80 -9.13 16.07
CA LYS A 195 -20.86 -8.83 17.16
C LYS A 195 -21.60 -8.01 18.23
N PRO A 196 -21.41 -8.33 19.52
CA PRO A 196 -21.87 -7.45 20.59
C PRO A 196 -21.19 -6.08 20.48
N THR A 197 -21.98 -5.03 20.35
CA THR A 197 -21.59 -3.63 20.25
C THR A 197 -21.20 -3.05 21.63
N ASN A 198 -20.34 -3.71 22.38
CA ASN A 198 -19.77 -3.17 23.61
C ASN A 198 -18.28 -2.83 23.42
N SER A 199 -17.96 -1.89 22.52
CA SER A 199 -16.67 -1.25 22.56
C SER A 199 -16.78 0.06 23.34
N LYS A 200 -16.22 0.11 24.57
CA LYS A 200 -15.98 1.36 25.27
C LYS A 200 -15.26 2.32 24.30
N ASN A 201 -15.82 3.53 24.20
CA ASN A 201 -15.25 4.65 23.43
C ASN A 201 -13.93 5.12 24.09
N ASP A 202 -12.84 4.37 23.90
CA ASP A 202 -11.53 4.96 24.16
C ASP A 202 -11.26 5.97 23.03
N ASN A 203 -10.98 7.21 23.40
CA ASN A 203 -10.76 8.29 22.45
C ASN A 203 -9.63 7.91 21.51
N PHE A 204 -9.92 7.81 20.20
CA PHE A 204 -8.96 7.52 19.15
C PHE A 204 -7.66 8.34 19.29
N TRP A 205 -7.78 9.63 19.64
CA TRP A 205 -6.65 10.52 19.84
C TRP A 205 -5.76 10.10 21.03
N GLN A 206 -6.32 9.52 22.08
CA GLN A 206 -5.55 8.98 23.20
C GLN A 206 -4.71 7.77 22.78
N ILE A 207 -5.25 6.92 21.90
CA ILE A 207 -4.51 5.79 21.34
C ILE A 207 -3.34 6.30 20.49
N LEU A 208 -3.60 7.23 19.57
CA LEU A 208 -2.61 7.74 18.63
C LEU A 208 -1.46 8.46 19.35
N THR A 209 -1.75 9.23 20.41
CA THR A 209 -0.74 9.96 21.19
C THR A 209 -0.02 9.10 22.23
N SER A 210 -0.47 7.87 22.45
CA SER A 210 0.15 6.95 23.41
C SER A 210 1.59 6.59 22.99
N HIS A 211 2.47 6.39 23.97
CA HIS A 211 3.86 5.98 23.71
C HIS A 211 3.99 4.66 22.94
N ARG A 212 2.97 3.79 23.01
CA ARG A 212 2.93 2.51 22.29
C ARG A 212 2.80 2.69 20.78
N VAL A 213 2.06 3.72 20.33
CA VAL A 213 1.61 3.90 18.95
C VAL A 213 2.30 5.09 18.26
N ARG A 214 2.58 6.18 19.00
CA ARG A 214 3.05 7.45 18.44
C ARG A 214 4.28 7.30 17.53
N ILE A 215 5.32 6.62 18.01
CA ILE A 215 6.58 6.49 17.25
C ILE A 215 6.39 5.64 15.99
N PRO A 216 5.80 4.43 16.02
CA PRO A 216 5.44 3.69 14.82
C PRO A 216 4.56 4.49 13.84
N ALA A 217 3.59 5.26 14.32
CA ALA A 217 2.73 6.08 13.46
C ALA A 217 3.51 7.20 12.75
N ILE A 218 4.45 7.88 13.45
CA ILE A 218 5.33 8.89 12.84
C ILE A 218 6.27 8.26 11.81
N VAL A 219 6.87 7.12 12.12
CA VAL A 219 7.72 6.38 11.17
C VAL A 219 6.93 5.99 9.92
N LEU A 220 5.70 5.50 10.09
CA LEU A 220 4.81 5.18 8.98
C LEU A 220 4.38 6.43 8.19
N LEU A 221 4.14 7.57 8.84
CA LEU A 221 3.83 8.84 8.17
C LEU A 221 4.99 9.27 7.25
N LEU A 222 6.21 9.28 7.76
CA LEU A 222 7.39 9.67 6.98
C LEU A 222 7.69 8.68 5.84
N SER A 223 7.48 7.38 6.10
CA SER A 223 7.59 6.34 5.05
C SER A 223 6.48 6.46 4.01
N GLY A 224 5.27 6.81 4.42
CA GLY A 224 4.14 7.09 3.52
C GLY A 224 4.38 8.30 2.63
N LEU A 225 4.97 9.38 3.17
CA LEU A 225 5.43 10.54 2.41
C LEU A 225 6.47 10.14 1.36
N THR A 226 7.44 9.33 1.74
CA THR A 226 8.47 8.81 0.82
C THR A 226 7.85 7.97 -0.29
N LEU A 227 7.02 6.99 0.04
CA LEU A 227 6.38 6.12 -0.95
C LEU A 227 5.43 6.89 -1.86
N GLY A 228 4.68 7.83 -1.32
CA GLY A 228 3.77 8.68 -2.10
C GLY A 228 4.50 9.57 -3.09
N SER A 229 5.68 10.12 -2.71
CA SER A 229 6.52 10.87 -3.64
C SER A 229 7.06 9.98 -4.78
N LEU A 230 7.49 8.75 -4.46
CA LEU A 230 7.93 7.76 -5.44
C LEU A 230 6.79 7.37 -6.40
N HIS A 231 5.63 6.99 -5.88
CA HIS A 231 4.48 6.60 -6.70
C HIS A 231 4.01 7.73 -7.63
N THR A 232 4.16 8.99 -7.22
CA THR A 232 3.73 10.13 -8.00
C THR A 232 4.76 10.57 -9.03
N PHE A 233 6.05 10.62 -8.67
CA PHE A 233 7.04 11.35 -9.47
C PHE A 233 8.13 10.49 -10.10
N ILE A 234 8.30 9.21 -9.74
CA ILE A 234 9.41 8.38 -10.25
C ILE A 234 9.34 8.19 -11.77
N SER A 235 8.14 7.97 -12.33
CA SER A 235 7.98 7.79 -13.78
C SER A 235 8.33 9.06 -14.55
N LEU A 236 7.96 10.22 -14.01
CA LEU A 236 8.27 11.54 -14.55
C LEU A 236 9.78 11.83 -14.44
N PHE A 237 10.40 11.44 -13.33
CA PHE A 237 11.83 11.61 -13.14
C PHE A 237 12.64 10.73 -14.11
N ILE A 238 12.30 9.45 -14.24
CA ILE A 238 12.94 8.56 -15.23
C ILE A 238 12.86 9.19 -16.63
N LYS A 239 11.66 9.63 -17.04
CA LYS A 239 11.46 10.30 -18.33
C LYS A 239 12.32 11.56 -18.46
N SER A 240 12.40 12.41 -17.43
CA SER A 240 13.15 13.67 -17.46
C SER A 240 14.66 13.50 -17.52
N THR A 241 15.20 12.35 -17.11
CA THR A 241 16.64 12.04 -17.21
C THR A 241 17.06 11.54 -18.59
N GLY A 242 16.11 11.18 -19.47
CA GLY A 242 16.39 10.59 -20.78
C GLY A 242 16.93 9.14 -20.70
N VAL A 243 16.90 8.51 -19.55
CA VAL A 243 17.32 7.12 -19.36
C VAL A 243 16.34 6.18 -20.08
N ASP A 244 16.87 5.28 -20.89
CA ASP A 244 16.07 4.24 -21.56
C ASP A 244 15.66 3.16 -20.55
N LEU A 245 14.58 3.43 -19.81
CA LEU A 245 13.98 2.54 -18.85
C LEU A 245 12.46 2.72 -18.88
N ASN A 246 11.73 1.63 -19.15
CA ASN A 246 10.28 1.66 -18.98
C ASN A 246 9.94 1.80 -17.48
N PRO A 247 9.19 2.85 -17.07
CA PRO A 247 8.87 3.07 -15.67
C PRO A 247 8.11 1.90 -15.00
N GLY A 248 7.40 1.07 -15.78
CA GLY A 248 6.75 -0.13 -15.27
C GLY A 248 7.73 -1.12 -14.64
N LEU A 249 8.95 -1.23 -15.19
CA LEU A 249 9.99 -2.12 -14.67
C LEU A 249 10.50 -1.69 -13.29
N PHE A 250 10.47 -0.39 -12.97
CA PHE A 250 10.79 0.11 -11.63
C PHE A 250 9.84 -0.52 -10.59
N PHE A 251 8.53 -0.42 -10.81
CA PHE A 251 7.53 -0.96 -9.89
C PHE A 251 7.56 -2.50 -9.85
N THR A 252 7.83 -3.15 -10.98
CA THR A 252 7.99 -4.62 -11.02
C THR A 252 9.19 -5.08 -10.21
N ALA A 253 10.35 -4.41 -10.34
CA ALA A 253 11.54 -4.73 -9.55
C ALA A 253 11.28 -4.54 -8.05
N ALA A 254 10.61 -3.45 -7.67
CA ALA A 254 10.18 -3.21 -6.28
C ALA A 254 9.24 -4.32 -5.78
N ALA A 255 8.25 -4.72 -6.57
CA ALA A 255 7.31 -5.78 -6.18
C ALA A 255 7.98 -7.15 -6.01
N VAL A 256 8.91 -7.52 -6.90
CA VAL A 256 9.69 -8.77 -6.81
C VAL A 256 10.52 -8.78 -5.53
N SER A 257 11.20 -7.68 -5.22
CA SER A 257 11.98 -7.54 -4.00
C SER A 257 11.09 -7.59 -2.75
N SER A 258 9.96 -6.86 -2.76
CA SER A 258 8.98 -6.85 -1.67
C SER A 258 8.44 -8.25 -1.38
N PHE A 259 8.08 -8.99 -2.42
CA PHE A 259 7.60 -10.37 -2.28
C PHE A 259 8.68 -11.27 -1.69
N SER A 260 9.91 -11.21 -2.22
CA SER A 260 11.03 -12.01 -1.75
C SER A 260 11.35 -11.74 -0.28
N CYS A 261 11.42 -10.47 0.12
CA CYS A 261 11.70 -10.11 1.51
C CYS A 261 10.61 -10.60 2.48
N ARG A 262 9.34 -10.55 2.10
CA ARG A 262 8.23 -11.04 2.95
C ARG A 262 8.33 -12.52 3.29
N LEU A 263 8.87 -13.35 2.39
CA LEU A 263 9.03 -14.79 2.63
C LEU A 263 9.99 -15.09 3.78
N PHE A 264 11.02 -14.26 3.96
CA PHE A 264 12.08 -14.51 4.93
C PHE A 264 11.95 -13.71 6.22
N THR A 265 11.43 -12.48 6.13
CA THR A 265 11.42 -11.54 7.26
C THR A 265 10.50 -11.96 8.40
N GLY A 266 9.37 -12.63 8.13
CA GLY A 266 8.43 -13.07 9.16
C GLY A 266 9.10 -13.93 10.24
N LYS A 267 9.60 -15.10 9.86
CA LYS A 267 10.27 -16.04 10.78
C LYS A 267 11.55 -15.45 11.38
N ALA A 268 12.31 -14.70 10.59
CA ALA A 268 13.54 -14.09 11.05
C ALA A 268 13.30 -13.04 12.14
N SER A 269 12.24 -12.23 12.01
CA SER A 269 11.90 -11.21 12.99
C SER A 269 11.46 -11.76 14.34
N ASP A 270 10.88 -12.98 14.37
CA ASP A 270 10.57 -13.68 15.62
C ASP A 270 11.84 -14.06 16.39
N ARG A 271 12.92 -14.38 15.67
CA ARG A 271 14.19 -14.82 16.25
C ARG A 271 15.11 -13.67 16.63
N TYR A 272 15.20 -12.64 15.79
CA TYR A 272 16.18 -11.56 15.93
C TYR A 272 15.58 -10.23 16.45
N GLY A 273 14.29 -10.20 16.71
CA GLY A 273 13.57 -9.05 17.24
C GLY A 273 12.97 -8.13 16.16
N ARG A 274 11.78 -7.61 16.43
CA ARG A 274 11.02 -6.73 15.49
C ARG A 274 11.77 -5.43 15.18
N GLY A 275 12.39 -4.82 16.21
CA GLY A 275 13.09 -3.54 16.08
C GLY A 275 14.21 -3.56 15.04
N LEU A 276 14.98 -4.66 14.95
CA LEU A 276 16.04 -4.82 13.96
C LEU A 276 15.50 -4.75 12.53
N PHE A 277 14.39 -5.43 12.25
CA PHE A 277 13.82 -5.45 10.89
C PHE A 277 13.19 -4.12 10.50
N VAL A 278 12.61 -3.37 11.46
CA VAL A 278 12.18 -1.99 11.21
C VAL A 278 13.38 -1.11 10.86
N THR A 279 14.48 -1.22 11.60
CA THR A 279 15.72 -0.45 11.34
C THR A 279 16.31 -0.80 9.97
N MET A 280 16.43 -2.09 9.63
CA MET A 280 16.92 -2.53 8.33
C MET A 280 16.05 -2.03 7.18
N SER A 281 14.73 -2.00 7.37
CA SER A 281 13.80 -1.42 6.38
C SER A 281 14.03 0.08 6.18
N LEU A 282 14.24 0.84 7.25
CA LEU A 282 14.51 2.28 7.16
C LEU A 282 15.87 2.57 6.50
N ILE A 283 16.88 1.74 6.76
CA ILE A 283 18.17 1.81 6.05
C ILE A 283 17.97 1.52 4.56
N ALA A 284 17.21 0.47 4.21
CA ALA A 284 16.93 0.13 2.82
C ALA A 284 16.13 1.24 2.11
N TYR A 285 15.16 1.88 2.78
CA TYR A 285 14.45 3.05 2.23
C TYR A 285 15.41 4.21 1.97
N THR A 286 16.27 4.53 2.94
CA THR A 286 17.24 5.62 2.79
C THR A 286 18.19 5.35 1.63
N PHE A 287 18.71 4.12 1.54
CA PHE A 287 19.59 3.73 0.44
C PHE A 287 18.86 3.75 -0.93
N SER A 288 17.59 3.29 -0.97
CA SER A 288 16.74 3.38 -2.17
C SER A 288 16.66 4.81 -2.69
N VAL A 289 16.27 5.76 -1.83
CA VAL A 289 16.07 7.15 -2.27
C VAL A 289 17.39 7.82 -2.62
N ILE A 290 18.51 7.46 -1.98
CA ILE A 290 19.85 7.92 -2.37
C ILE A 290 20.20 7.41 -3.78
N CYS A 291 19.97 6.11 -4.06
CA CYS A 291 20.19 5.56 -5.39
C CYS A 291 19.37 6.29 -6.46
N ILE A 292 18.08 6.57 -6.17
CA ILE A 292 17.20 7.30 -7.08
C ILE A 292 17.66 8.75 -7.26
N TRP A 293 18.01 9.44 -6.18
CA TRP A 293 18.52 10.82 -6.23
C TRP A 293 19.76 10.94 -7.13
N GLN A 294 20.68 9.97 -7.02
CA GLN A 294 21.92 9.94 -7.80
C GLN A 294 21.78 9.25 -9.17
N ALA A 295 20.58 8.72 -9.50
CA ALA A 295 20.40 7.91 -10.69
C ALA A 295 20.68 8.69 -12.00
N ASN A 296 21.55 8.10 -12.84
CA ASN A 296 21.91 8.57 -14.17
C ASN A 296 21.80 7.45 -15.22
N ASN A 297 21.44 6.24 -14.82
CA ASN A 297 21.29 5.08 -15.68
C ASN A 297 20.22 4.13 -15.15
N SER A 298 19.78 3.19 -15.99
CA SER A 298 18.72 2.22 -15.67
C SER A 298 19.06 1.35 -14.47
N PHE A 299 20.35 0.98 -14.29
CA PHE A 299 20.77 0.14 -13.17
C PHE A 299 20.53 0.82 -11.82
N MET A 300 20.86 2.11 -11.67
CA MET A 300 20.65 2.85 -10.42
C MET A 300 19.16 2.99 -10.08
N PHE A 301 18.29 3.24 -11.07
CA PHE A 301 16.84 3.25 -10.86
C PHE A 301 16.33 1.88 -10.42
N LEU A 302 16.77 0.79 -11.05
CA LEU A 302 16.35 -0.57 -10.69
C LEU A 302 16.91 -1.00 -9.33
N LEU A 303 18.13 -0.61 -8.98
CA LEU A 303 18.69 -0.83 -7.65
C LEU A 303 17.89 -0.09 -6.58
N GLY A 304 17.55 1.19 -6.84
CA GLY A 304 16.67 1.96 -5.97
C GLY A 304 15.29 1.32 -5.80
N ALA A 305 14.70 0.83 -6.90
CA ALA A 305 13.44 0.09 -6.87
C ALA A 305 13.53 -1.19 -6.04
N PHE A 306 14.60 -1.97 -6.22
CA PHE A 306 14.82 -3.21 -5.47
C PHE A 306 14.94 -2.93 -3.97
N MET A 307 15.66 -1.90 -3.57
CA MET A 307 15.81 -1.48 -2.18
C MET A 307 14.50 -0.92 -1.60
N GLU A 308 13.73 -0.16 -2.39
CA GLU A 308 12.39 0.29 -2.01
C GLU A 308 11.47 -0.90 -1.72
N GLY A 309 11.44 -1.89 -2.62
CA GLY A 309 10.63 -3.09 -2.45
C GLY A 309 11.01 -3.88 -1.20
N ALA A 310 12.30 -4.05 -0.92
CA ALA A 310 12.78 -4.70 0.30
C ALA A 310 12.33 -3.93 1.55
N ALA A 311 12.39 -2.61 1.51
CA ALA A 311 11.98 -1.73 2.59
C ALA A 311 10.47 -1.81 2.83
N SER A 312 9.64 -1.53 1.81
CA SER A 312 8.17 -1.51 1.92
C SER A 312 7.60 -2.90 2.23
N GLY A 313 8.18 -3.93 1.63
CA GLY A 313 7.82 -5.33 1.88
C GLY A 313 8.06 -5.80 3.30
N THR A 314 8.97 -5.15 4.03
CA THR A 314 9.33 -5.52 5.41
C THR A 314 8.73 -4.55 6.43
N LEU A 315 8.78 -3.24 6.21
CA LEU A 315 8.44 -2.22 7.22
C LEU A 315 6.98 -2.33 7.69
N ILE A 316 6.02 -2.34 6.76
CA ILE A 316 4.59 -2.36 7.11
C ILE A 316 4.23 -3.64 7.85
N PRO A 317 4.59 -4.86 7.39
CA PRO A 317 4.36 -6.09 8.15
C PRO A 317 5.02 -6.07 9.52
N MET A 318 6.24 -5.58 9.65
CA MET A 318 6.95 -5.57 10.95
C MET A 318 6.30 -4.61 11.94
N ILE A 319 5.89 -3.41 11.51
CA ILE A 319 5.14 -2.50 12.38
C ILE A 319 3.77 -3.09 12.72
N SER A 320 3.12 -3.80 11.80
CA SER A 320 1.84 -4.47 12.06
C SER A 320 1.97 -5.50 13.20
N VAL A 321 3.01 -6.34 13.15
CA VAL A 321 3.29 -7.32 14.20
C VAL A 321 3.67 -6.62 15.50
N LEU A 322 4.55 -5.61 15.45
CA LEU A 322 4.92 -4.80 16.60
C LEU A 322 3.69 -4.19 17.31
N MET A 323 2.72 -3.69 16.54
CA MET A 323 1.49 -3.16 17.09
C MET A 323 0.60 -4.24 17.70
N THR A 324 0.59 -5.43 17.12
CA THR A 324 -0.12 -6.59 17.68
C THR A 324 0.51 -7.03 19.02
N ASP A 325 1.83 -7.04 19.12
CA ASP A 325 2.57 -7.37 20.34
C ASP A 325 2.33 -6.33 21.45
N ARG A 326 2.07 -5.06 21.09
CA ARG A 326 1.78 -3.95 22.00
C ARG A 326 0.30 -3.79 22.38
N ALA A 327 -0.59 -4.62 21.83
CA ALA A 327 -2.03 -4.49 21.93
C ALA A 327 -2.68 -5.63 22.70
N LEU A 328 -3.63 -5.30 23.59
CA LEU A 328 -4.54 -6.31 24.15
C LEU A 328 -5.45 -6.88 23.06
N PRO A 329 -5.90 -8.14 23.17
CA PRO A 329 -6.67 -8.81 22.11
C PRO A 329 -7.87 -8.01 21.59
N TYR A 330 -8.56 -7.27 22.47
CA TYR A 330 -9.75 -6.49 22.12
C TYR A 330 -9.44 -5.11 21.50
N GLU A 331 -8.20 -4.62 21.58
CA GLU A 331 -7.79 -3.30 21.05
C GLU A 331 -6.88 -3.39 19.80
N ARG A 332 -6.47 -4.59 19.37
CA ARG A 332 -5.54 -4.81 18.24
C ARG A 332 -5.92 -4.06 16.98
N GLY A 333 -7.20 -4.14 16.59
CA GLY A 333 -7.67 -3.47 15.38
C GLY A 333 -7.57 -1.95 15.46
N ARG A 334 -7.86 -1.37 16.63
CA ARG A 334 -7.80 0.09 16.86
C ARG A 334 -6.35 0.59 16.88
N ILE A 335 -5.46 -0.09 17.58
CA ILE A 335 -4.04 0.26 17.68
C ILE A 335 -3.37 0.15 16.31
N PHE A 336 -3.63 -0.93 15.58
CA PHE A 336 -3.13 -1.10 14.21
C PHE A 336 -3.67 -0.02 13.28
N GLY A 337 -4.98 0.24 13.29
CA GLY A 337 -5.61 1.27 12.47
C GLY A 337 -5.06 2.67 12.75
N ALA A 338 -4.86 3.02 14.04
CA ALA A 338 -4.27 4.29 14.44
C ALA A 338 -2.81 4.45 13.93
N SER A 339 -2.01 3.38 14.00
CA SER A 339 -0.63 3.44 13.50
C SER A 339 -0.58 3.55 11.97
N LEU A 340 -1.44 2.78 11.25
CA LEU A 340 -1.47 2.77 9.79
C LEU A 340 -2.03 4.08 9.20
N MET A 341 -2.86 4.81 9.96
CA MET A 341 -3.34 6.13 9.55
C MET A 341 -2.18 7.09 9.25
N GLY A 342 -1.07 7.03 10.00
CA GLY A 342 0.12 7.81 9.67
C GLY A 342 0.58 7.57 8.25
N PHE A 343 0.69 6.31 7.84
CA PHE A 343 1.08 5.93 6.47
C PHE A 343 0.10 6.46 5.41
N ASP A 344 -1.20 6.28 5.64
CA ASP A 344 -2.24 6.72 4.71
C ASP A 344 -2.25 8.26 4.56
N ILE A 345 -2.07 9.01 5.65
CA ILE A 345 -1.93 10.47 5.62
C ILE A 345 -0.66 10.87 4.85
N GLY A 346 0.48 10.23 5.15
CA GLY A 346 1.73 10.47 4.43
C GLY A 346 1.56 10.29 2.92
N LEU A 347 0.93 9.21 2.51
CA LEU A 347 0.64 8.92 1.10
C LEU A 347 -0.27 9.97 0.46
N ALA A 348 -1.28 10.46 1.21
CA ALA A 348 -2.25 11.45 0.73
C ALA A 348 -1.60 12.82 0.46
N ILE A 349 -0.76 13.29 1.37
CA ILE A 349 -0.17 14.63 1.29
C ILE A 349 1.15 14.68 0.52
N ALA A 350 1.75 13.51 0.22
CA ALA A 350 3.02 13.44 -0.51
C ALA A 350 2.96 14.13 -1.88
N GLY A 351 1.94 13.80 -2.68
CA GLY A 351 1.76 14.38 -4.01
C GLY A 351 1.70 15.91 -3.97
N PRO A 352 0.77 16.52 -3.25
CA PRO A 352 0.67 17.98 -3.09
C PRO A 352 1.95 18.65 -2.59
N ILE A 353 2.59 18.10 -1.54
CA ILE A 353 3.81 18.68 -0.95
C ILE A 353 4.98 18.59 -1.93
N PHE A 354 5.27 17.38 -2.43
CA PHE A 354 6.43 17.17 -3.30
C PHE A 354 6.21 17.67 -4.72
N GLY A 355 4.96 17.89 -5.16
CA GLY A 355 4.65 18.58 -6.40
C GLY A 355 5.18 20.02 -6.41
N THR A 356 5.01 20.77 -5.32
CA THR A 356 5.57 22.11 -5.14
C THR A 356 7.10 22.09 -5.18
N PHE A 357 7.73 21.15 -4.49
CA PHE A 357 9.19 21.02 -4.54
C PHE A 357 9.70 20.54 -5.91
N ALA A 358 8.99 19.67 -6.59
CA ALA A 358 9.32 19.26 -7.95
C ALA A 358 9.24 20.41 -8.94
N GLU A 359 8.26 21.32 -8.77
CA GLU A 359 8.12 22.53 -9.58
C GLU A 359 9.31 23.47 -9.41
N THR A 360 9.71 23.75 -8.16
CA THR A 360 10.72 24.77 -7.84
C THR A 360 12.15 24.25 -7.94
N LEU A 361 12.42 23.02 -7.48
CA LEU A 361 13.77 22.45 -7.36
C LEU A 361 14.08 21.38 -8.42
N GLY A 362 13.08 20.93 -9.18
CA GLY A 362 13.18 19.79 -10.08
C GLY A 362 13.12 18.44 -9.36
N TYR A 363 12.86 17.38 -10.14
CA TYR A 363 12.65 16.04 -9.59
C TYR A 363 13.85 15.50 -8.78
N ARG A 364 15.07 15.71 -9.27
CA ARG A 364 16.30 15.23 -8.62
C ARG A 364 16.45 15.79 -7.20
N ASN A 365 16.37 17.11 -7.04
CA ASN A 365 16.52 17.74 -5.72
C ASN A 365 15.32 17.45 -4.81
N MET A 366 14.13 17.29 -5.36
CA MET A 366 12.97 16.81 -4.62
C MET A 366 13.24 15.43 -3.99
N PHE A 367 13.81 14.47 -4.73
CA PHE A 367 14.20 13.16 -4.16
C PHE A 367 15.34 13.28 -3.14
N GLY A 368 16.22 14.24 -3.29
CA GLY A 368 17.21 14.61 -2.26
C GLY A 368 16.56 15.00 -0.93
N LEU A 369 15.50 15.84 -0.98
CA LEU A 369 14.70 16.18 0.22
C LEU A 369 13.99 14.95 0.81
N THR A 370 13.47 14.08 -0.04
CA THR A 370 12.82 12.84 0.39
C THR A 370 13.79 11.92 1.15
N THR A 371 15.08 11.92 0.79
CA THR A 371 16.13 11.22 1.55
C THR A 371 16.20 11.72 3.00
N GLY A 372 16.06 13.03 3.21
CA GLY A 372 16.01 13.61 4.56
C GLY A 372 14.89 13.05 5.42
N LEU A 373 13.70 12.78 4.83
CA LEU A 373 12.58 12.19 5.57
C LEU A 373 12.88 10.77 6.05
N THR A 374 13.51 9.95 5.22
CA THR A 374 13.86 8.56 5.62
C THR A 374 14.94 8.55 6.70
N VAL A 375 15.91 9.47 6.63
CA VAL A 375 16.92 9.67 7.69
C VAL A 375 16.26 10.12 8.99
N ILE A 376 15.32 11.08 8.94
CA ILE A 376 14.58 11.54 10.11
C ILE A 376 13.76 10.40 10.72
N ALA A 377 13.06 9.61 9.90
CA ALA A 377 12.31 8.44 10.36
C ALA A 377 13.22 7.43 11.07
N MET A 378 14.42 7.17 10.53
CA MET A 378 15.43 6.31 11.13
C MET A 378 15.93 6.86 12.45
N ILE A 379 16.27 8.14 12.53
CA ILE A 379 16.73 8.80 13.79
C ILE A 379 15.63 8.72 14.84
N ILE A 380 14.38 9.04 14.51
CA ILE A 380 13.25 8.96 15.44
C ILE A 380 13.10 7.54 15.97
N PHE A 381 13.16 6.52 15.09
CA PHE A 381 13.04 5.13 15.53
C PHE A 381 14.20 4.72 16.43
N LEU A 382 15.43 5.03 16.05
CA LEU A 382 16.64 4.69 16.83
C LEU A 382 16.68 5.39 18.22
N THR A 383 16.09 6.56 18.35
CA THR A 383 16.20 7.37 19.58
C THR A 383 14.97 7.32 20.47
N GLN A 384 13.77 7.07 19.91
CA GLN A 384 12.49 7.22 20.63
C GLN A 384 11.61 5.95 20.66
N SER A 385 12.05 4.82 20.10
CA SER A 385 11.26 3.59 20.07
C SER A 385 11.08 2.93 21.44
N SER A 386 11.81 3.37 22.48
CA SER A 386 11.74 2.90 23.86
C SER A 386 11.76 4.10 24.86
N ARG A 387 11.95 3.85 26.16
CA ARG A 387 11.90 4.88 27.21
C ARG A 387 13.04 5.91 27.14
N ASN A 388 14.21 5.47 26.74
CA ASN A 388 15.40 6.33 26.64
C ASN A 388 16.25 5.92 25.43
N ILE A 389 17.20 6.77 25.04
CA ILE A 389 18.04 6.55 23.85
C ILE A 389 18.81 5.22 23.91
N PRO A 390 19.52 4.84 25.00
CA PRO A 390 20.24 3.58 25.04
C PRO A 390 19.34 2.35 24.88
N GLN A 391 18.14 2.36 25.46
CA GLN A 391 17.16 1.28 25.30
C GLN A 391 16.57 1.25 23.89
N SER A 392 16.28 2.41 23.31
CA SER A 392 15.79 2.53 21.93
C SER A 392 16.81 1.97 20.95
N LEU A 393 18.09 2.30 21.08
CA LEU A 393 19.17 1.74 20.26
C LEU A 393 19.29 0.21 20.42
N ARG A 394 19.22 -0.30 21.65
CA ARG A 394 19.26 -1.74 21.89
C ARG A 394 18.06 -2.46 21.28
N PHE A 395 16.87 -1.90 21.41
CA PHE A 395 15.65 -2.43 20.78
C PHE A 395 15.75 -2.38 19.26
N ALA A 396 16.13 -1.25 18.70
CA ALA A 396 16.31 -1.06 17.25
C ALA A 396 17.39 -1.97 16.64
N LEU A 397 18.36 -2.42 17.42
CA LEU A 397 19.40 -3.38 17.02
C LEU A 397 19.04 -4.84 17.37
N GLY A 398 17.83 -5.11 17.86
CA GLY A 398 17.37 -6.46 18.22
C GLY A 398 18.05 -7.05 19.46
N ARG A 399 18.65 -6.21 20.34
CA ARG A 399 19.38 -6.65 21.53
C ARG A 399 18.56 -6.66 22.81
N THR A 400 17.32 -6.20 22.76
CA THR A 400 16.36 -6.20 23.87
C THR A 400 14.95 -6.42 23.36
N GLU A 401 14.09 -6.99 24.22
CA GLU A 401 12.66 -7.12 23.97
C GLU A 401 11.98 -5.73 23.96
N ASP A 402 10.78 -5.67 23.37
CA ASP A 402 9.95 -4.49 23.37
C ASP A 402 9.35 -4.27 24.76
N ILE A 403 9.67 -3.13 25.40
CA ILE A 403 9.15 -2.79 26.73
C ILE A 403 7.66 -2.45 26.75
N TYR A 404 7.07 -2.17 25.58
CA TYR A 404 5.66 -1.88 25.44
C TYR A 404 4.83 -3.09 25.04
N ALA A 405 5.47 -4.27 24.82
CA ALA A 405 4.76 -5.51 24.56
C ALA A 405 3.90 -5.91 25.75
N VAL A 406 2.66 -6.31 25.46
CA VAL A 406 1.72 -6.84 26.46
C VAL A 406 2.02 -8.33 26.59
N LYS A 407 2.50 -8.76 27.77
CA LYS A 407 2.74 -10.16 28.12
C LYS A 407 1.44 -10.88 28.47
#